data_08bfea1ec85710c46aeee12683e34056
#
_entry.id   08bfea1ec85710c46aeee12683e34056
#
_cell.length_a   1.000
_cell.length_b   1.000
_cell.length_c   1.000
_cell.angle_alpha   90.00
_cell.angle_beta   90.00
_cell.angle_gamma   90.00
#
_symmetry.space_group_name_H-M   'P 1'
#
loop_
_entity.id
_entity.type
_entity.pdbx_description
1 polymer ?
#
loop_
_entity_poly.entity_id
_entity_poly.type
_entity_poly.pdbx_seq_one_letter_code
_entity_poly.pdbx_strand_id
1 'polypeptide(L)'
;MSQTVRIPDGFVDELKARIRPSDVIGRKVKLVKKGKEWVGLSPFTAEKTPSFYVNDQKRIYKCFSSGMGGDVISFVMETERLSFMEAVEKLAEEAGMSLPKASPEAAEEYDHRKRLQAACEAAATYFEDCLQASEGAAARIYLEGRGLSPAAWRRHRLGFAPDDWRKTTEHLKSEGFTIAEILEAGLAKESDKGGEPYDAFRGRLMFPIPDSRGGIIAFGGRGLTPDAKPKYLNSGDTPLFHKSRVLYRYKAAREALGHGEGGGLIVCEGYMDAIALTEAGFGHAVAPLGTALTEDQIALLWRAGPEPVLCFDGDRAGLSAAFRAIDR
;
A
#
# COMPACT_ATOMS: atom_id res chain seq x y z
N MET A 1 -10.16 23.20 -5.21
CA MET A 1 -8.78 22.81 -5.56
C MET A 1 -8.04 22.66 -4.23
N SER A 2 -7.93 21.45 -3.74
CA SER A 2 -7.30 21.19 -2.43
C SER A 2 -5.79 21.12 -2.64
N GLN A 3 -5.07 22.15 -2.20
CA GLN A 3 -3.61 22.13 -2.17
C GLN A 3 -3.18 21.04 -1.19
N THR A 4 -2.47 20.05 -1.64
CA THR A 4 -1.95 18.98 -0.77
C THR A 4 -0.77 19.55 0.02
N VAL A 5 -1.03 19.88 1.27
CA VAL A 5 -0.04 20.38 2.21
C VAL A 5 0.76 19.18 2.73
N ARG A 6 2.08 19.17 2.53
CA ARG A 6 2.96 18.26 3.28
C ARG A 6 3.10 18.85 4.68
N ILE A 7 2.70 18.08 5.68
CA ILE A 7 2.86 18.48 7.07
C ILE A 7 4.36 18.39 7.42
N PRO A 8 5.03 19.48 7.83
CA PRO A 8 6.42 19.42 8.25
C PRO A 8 6.62 18.49 9.44
N ASP A 9 7.78 17.89 9.52
CA ASP A 9 8.18 17.13 10.69
C ASP A 9 8.06 18.01 11.94
N GLY A 10 7.39 17.50 12.97
CA GLY A 10 7.12 18.24 14.20
C GLY A 10 5.81 19.04 14.27
N PHE A 11 5.16 19.39 13.13
CA PHE A 11 3.87 20.10 13.17
C PHE A 11 2.78 19.26 13.87
N VAL A 12 2.72 17.98 13.58
CA VAL A 12 1.78 17.04 14.19
C VAL A 12 2.01 16.93 15.70
N ASP A 13 3.27 16.91 16.12
CA ASP A 13 3.64 16.85 17.54
C ASP A 13 3.27 18.14 18.26
N GLU A 14 3.49 19.30 17.62
CA GLU A 14 3.08 20.59 18.13
C GLU A 14 1.53 20.69 18.21
N LEU A 15 0.82 20.23 17.19
CA LEU A 15 -0.64 20.18 17.17
C LEU A 15 -1.16 19.32 18.33
N LYS A 16 -0.64 18.11 18.49
CA LYS A 16 -0.96 17.22 19.62
C LYS A 16 -0.60 17.85 20.97
N ALA A 17 0.46 18.68 20.98
CA ALA A 17 0.87 19.38 22.19
C ALA A 17 -0.12 20.46 22.62
N ARG A 18 -0.78 21.12 21.69
CA ARG A 18 -1.73 22.21 21.96
C ARG A 18 -3.15 21.73 22.28
N ILE A 19 -3.51 20.53 21.85
CA ILE A 19 -4.86 19.98 22.01
C ILE A 19 -4.91 19.01 23.20
N ARG A 20 -5.91 19.14 24.05
CA ARG A 20 -6.22 18.12 25.05
C ARG A 20 -7.19 17.10 24.45
N PRO A 21 -6.85 15.81 24.48
CA PRO A 21 -7.76 14.78 23.98
C PRO A 21 -9.17 14.84 24.59
N SER A 22 -9.27 15.10 25.90
CA SER A 22 -10.57 15.20 26.58
C SER A 22 -11.46 16.34 26.07
N ASP A 23 -10.88 17.45 25.59
CA ASP A 23 -11.64 18.60 25.06
C ASP A 23 -12.28 18.29 23.71
N VAL A 24 -11.53 17.59 22.83
CA VAL A 24 -12.01 17.17 21.49
C VAL A 24 -12.97 16.00 21.62
N ILE A 25 -12.56 14.96 22.33
CA ILE A 25 -13.34 13.73 22.49
C ILE A 25 -14.63 13.99 23.25
N GLY A 26 -14.57 14.88 24.26
CA GLY A 26 -15.72 15.25 25.09
C GLY A 26 -16.90 15.89 24.34
N ARG A 27 -16.68 16.37 23.13
CA ARG A 27 -17.75 16.87 22.24
C ARG A 27 -18.63 15.75 21.68
N LYS A 28 -18.08 14.54 21.54
CA LYS A 28 -18.80 13.37 21.01
C LYS A 28 -19.11 12.31 22.06
N VAL A 29 -18.27 12.21 23.07
CA VAL A 29 -18.40 11.24 24.15
C VAL A 29 -18.62 11.95 25.46
N LYS A 30 -19.71 11.63 26.20
CA LYS A 30 -19.92 12.15 27.52
C LYS A 30 -18.89 11.58 28.50
N LEU A 31 -17.82 12.36 28.73
CA LEU A 31 -16.71 11.97 29.59
C LEU A 31 -16.95 12.37 31.05
N VAL A 32 -16.66 11.46 31.97
CA VAL A 32 -16.68 11.68 33.42
C VAL A 32 -15.25 11.48 33.94
N LYS A 33 -14.76 12.44 34.73
CA LYS A 33 -13.42 12.37 35.29
C LYS A 33 -13.32 11.29 36.34
N LYS A 34 -12.34 10.39 36.22
CA LYS A 34 -12.05 9.32 37.19
C LYS A 34 -10.56 9.29 37.50
N GLY A 35 -10.16 9.96 38.54
CA GLY A 35 -8.74 10.11 38.90
C GLY A 35 -7.97 10.93 37.89
N LYS A 36 -6.96 10.30 37.26
CA LYS A 36 -6.11 10.92 36.23
C LYS A 36 -6.65 10.76 34.79
N GLU A 37 -7.76 10.05 34.64
CA GLU A 37 -8.34 9.71 33.34
C GLU A 37 -9.80 10.18 33.24
N TRP A 38 -10.27 10.23 32.00
CA TRP A 38 -11.68 10.47 31.70
C TRP A 38 -12.27 9.17 31.18
N VAL A 39 -13.52 8.88 31.54
CA VAL A 39 -14.19 7.62 31.21
C VAL A 39 -15.56 7.93 30.62
N GLY A 40 -15.93 7.21 29.56
CA GLY A 40 -17.22 7.33 28.89
C GLY A 40 -17.66 6.02 28.23
N LEU A 41 -18.83 6.05 27.61
CA LEU A 41 -19.31 4.97 26.78
C LEU A 41 -18.56 5.01 25.43
N SER A 42 -18.33 3.84 24.84
CA SER A 42 -17.67 3.71 23.54
C SER A 42 -18.45 4.44 22.44
N PRO A 43 -17.81 5.28 21.61
CA PRO A 43 -18.43 5.80 20.41
C PRO A 43 -18.38 4.80 19.22
N PHE A 44 -17.69 3.68 19.39
CA PHE A 44 -17.45 2.69 18.33
C PHE A 44 -18.35 1.45 18.46
N THR A 45 -18.83 1.16 19.66
CA THR A 45 -19.69 0.00 19.96
C THR A 45 -20.81 0.39 20.87
N ALA A 46 -21.98 -0.25 20.72
CA ALA A 46 -23.11 -0.04 21.63
C ALA A 46 -22.85 -0.79 22.96
N GLU A 47 -22.70 -0.04 24.05
CA GLU A 47 -22.46 -0.60 25.37
C GLU A 47 -23.25 0.13 26.49
N LYS A 48 -23.42 -0.55 27.59
CA LYS A 48 -24.09 0.04 28.78
C LYS A 48 -23.10 0.38 29.90
N THR A 49 -21.94 -0.20 29.89
CA THR A 49 -20.89 0.01 30.90
C THR A 49 -19.74 0.78 30.28
N PRO A 50 -19.28 1.89 30.88
CA PRO A 50 -18.19 2.69 30.30
C PRO A 50 -16.90 1.88 30.18
N SER A 51 -16.39 1.79 28.94
CA SER A 51 -15.13 1.11 28.60
C SER A 51 -14.17 1.99 27.81
N PHE A 52 -14.55 3.24 27.58
CA PHE A 52 -13.76 4.20 26.81
C PHE A 52 -13.00 5.13 27.75
N TYR A 53 -11.69 5.15 27.66
CA TYR A 53 -10.78 5.89 28.52
C TYR A 53 -9.99 6.92 27.73
N VAL A 54 -9.83 8.12 28.29
CA VAL A 54 -9.00 9.19 27.73
C VAL A 54 -8.01 9.67 28.79
N ASN A 55 -6.75 9.77 28.39
CA ASN A 55 -5.66 10.23 29.26
C ASN A 55 -4.97 11.44 28.63
N ASP A 56 -5.21 12.62 29.19
CA ASP A 56 -4.64 13.88 28.69
C ASP A 56 -3.12 13.97 28.86
N GLN A 57 -2.57 13.36 29.93
CA GLN A 57 -1.13 13.37 30.15
C GLN A 57 -0.37 12.51 29.15
N LYS A 58 -0.92 11.32 28.84
CA LYS A 58 -0.37 10.41 27.82
C LYS A 58 -0.80 10.78 26.40
N ARG A 59 -1.79 11.68 26.27
CA ARG A 59 -2.38 12.14 25.00
C ARG A 59 -2.95 11.01 24.14
N ILE A 60 -3.57 10.02 24.80
CA ILE A 60 -4.17 8.85 24.15
C ILE A 60 -5.59 8.62 24.63
N TYR A 61 -6.35 7.92 23.79
CA TYR A 61 -7.57 7.23 24.23
C TYR A 61 -7.39 5.72 24.07
N LYS A 62 -8.20 4.96 24.79
CA LYS A 62 -8.32 3.51 24.64
C LYS A 62 -9.77 3.09 24.90
N CYS A 63 -10.31 2.30 23.98
CA CYS A 63 -11.61 1.67 24.08
C CYS A 63 -11.44 0.17 24.28
N PHE A 64 -11.83 -0.34 25.44
CA PHE A 64 -11.66 -1.77 25.75
C PHE A 64 -12.73 -2.64 25.10
N SER A 65 -13.92 -2.11 24.78
CA SER A 65 -14.99 -2.87 24.13
C SER A 65 -14.77 -3.06 22.64
N SER A 66 -14.12 -2.10 21.96
CA SER A 66 -13.82 -2.19 20.53
C SER A 66 -12.37 -2.56 20.22
N GLY A 67 -11.49 -2.59 21.22
CA GLY A 67 -10.04 -2.75 21.02
C GLY A 67 -9.35 -1.51 20.45
N MET A 68 -10.07 -0.48 20.03
CA MET A 68 -9.52 0.73 19.41
C MET A 68 -8.77 1.60 20.43
N GLY A 69 -7.74 2.27 19.94
CA GLY A 69 -6.96 3.21 20.72
C GLY A 69 -6.03 4.03 19.82
N GLY A 70 -5.61 5.18 20.33
CA GLY A 70 -4.74 6.07 19.59
C GLY A 70 -4.69 7.47 20.18
N ASP A 71 -4.29 8.44 19.36
CA ASP A 71 -4.27 9.85 19.73
C ASP A 71 -5.56 10.58 19.26
N VAL A 72 -5.60 11.89 19.48
CA VAL A 72 -6.75 12.72 19.11
C VAL A 72 -6.98 12.74 17.59
N ILE A 73 -5.93 12.65 16.78
CA ILE A 73 -6.05 12.63 15.32
C ILE A 73 -6.73 11.32 14.88
N SER A 74 -6.26 10.19 15.39
CA SER A 74 -6.87 8.88 15.14
C SER A 74 -8.34 8.86 15.55
N PHE A 75 -8.68 9.46 16.70
CA PHE A 75 -10.07 9.56 17.15
C PHE A 75 -10.96 10.32 16.16
N VAL A 76 -10.48 11.48 15.66
CA VAL A 76 -11.24 12.30 14.70
C VAL A 76 -11.37 11.59 13.35
N MET A 77 -10.30 10.95 12.88
CA MET A 77 -10.32 10.13 11.65
C MET A 77 -11.41 9.06 11.71
N GLU A 78 -11.45 8.29 12.79
CA GLU A 78 -12.37 7.17 12.94
C GLU A 78 -13.83 7.62 13.15
N THR A 79 -14.04 8.62 14.00
CA THR A 79 -15.40 9.05 14.34
C THR A 79 -16.04 9.96 13.30
N GLU A 80 -15.26 10.61 12.45
CA GLU A 80 -15.74 11.53 11.41
C GLU A 80 -15.45 11.01 9.98
N ARG A 81 -14.82 9.84 9.86
CA ARG A 81 -14.44 9.21 8.60
C ARG A 81 -13.57 10.13 7.72
N LEU A 82 -12.70 10.89 8.37
CA LEU A 82 -11.79 11.81 7.71
C LEU A 82 -10.45 11.12 7.38
N SER A 83 -9.82 11.55 6.31
CA SER A 83 -8.42 11.23 6.05
C SER A 83 -7.52 11.89 7.11
N PHE A 84 -6.28 11.41 7.22
CA PHE A 84 -5.31 11.99 8.14
C PHE A 84 -5.12 13.50 7.92
N MET A 85 -5.04 13.94 6.66
CA MET A 85 -4.90 15.36 6.32
C MET A 85 -6.10 16.18 6.74
N GLU A 86 -7.31 15.73 6.44
CA GLU A 86 -8.55 16.41 6.83
C GLU A 86 -8.70 16.50 8.34
N ALA A 87 -8.32 15.44 9.07
CA ALA A 87 -8.34 15.45 10.53
C ALA A 87 -7.31 16.43 11.12
N VAL A 88 -6.11 16.48 10.57
CA VAL A 88 -5.07 17.44 10.98
C VAL A 88 -5.47 18.87 10.65
N GLU A 89 -6.03 19.13 9.46
CA GLU A 89 -6.52 20.43 9.04
C GLU A 89 -7.59 20.95 10.02
N LYS A 90 -8.59 20.13 10.30
CA LYS A 90 -9.66 20.47 11.25
C LYS A 90 -9.13 20.77 12.65
N LEU A 91 -8.26 19.90 13.16
CA LEU A 91 -7.69 20.07 14.50
C LEU A 91 -6.73 21.27 14.58
N ALA A 92 -6.01 21.58 13.51
CA ALA A 92 -5.15 22.75 13.41
C ALA A 92 -5.98 24.04 13.44
N GLU A 93 -7.09 24.10 12.70
CA GLU A 93 -8.03 25.24 12.74
C GLU A 93 -8.58 25.44 14.16
N GLU A 94 -9.00 24.35 14.83
CA GLU A 94 -9.49 24.40 16.21
C GLU A 94 -8.41 24.85 17.22
N ALA A 95 -7.16 24.49 16.97
CA ALA A 95 -6.01 24.90 17.80
C ALA A 95 -5.49 26.31 17.48
N GLY A 96 -6.09 27.00 16.53
CA GLY A 96 -5.61 28.30 16.04
C GLY A 96 -4.25 28.21 15.36
N MET A 97 -3.90 27.04 14.80
CA MET A 97 -2.69 26.82 14.05
C MET A 97 -2.97 26.91 12.55
N SER A 98 -2.18 27.70 11.86
CA SER A 98 -2.22 27.71 10.39
C SER A 98 -1.45 26.52 9.86
N LEU A 99 -2.03 25.74 8.97
CA LEU A 99 -1.27 24.73 8.22
C LEU A 99 -0.16 25.45 7.46
N PRO A 100 1.07 24.96 7.55
CA PRO A 100 2.16 25.49 6.75
C PRO A 100 1.78 25.36 5.27
N LYS A 101 1.89 26.43 4.51
CA LYS A 101 1.79 26.35 3.05
C LYS A 101 2.92 25.45 2.58
N ALA A 102 2.61 24.46 1.73
CA ALA A 102 3.64 23.67 1.07
C ALA A 102 4.62 24.66 0.38
N SER A 103 5.92 24.43 0.55
CA SER A 103 6.87 25.21 -0.24
C SER A 103 6.63 24.94 -1.72
N PRO A 104 6.95 25.88 -2.62
CA PRO A 104 6.83 25.66 -4.06
C PRO A 104 7.51 24.35 -4.49
N GLU A 105 8.68 24.07 -3.96
CA GLU A 105 9.45 22.84 -4.24
C GLU A 105 8.70 21.58 -3.76
N ALA A 106 8.07 21.61 -2.59
CA ALA A 106 7.28 20.47 -2.09
C ALA A 106 6.00 20.26 -2.91
N ALA A 107 5.42 21.31 -3.43
CA ALA A 107 4.27 21.22 -4.34
C ALA A 107 4.69 20.64 -5.70
N GLU A 108 5.81 21.10 -6.26
CA GLU A 108 6.37 20.56 -7.50
C GLU A 108 6.75 19.06 -7.35
N GLU A 109 7.42 18.68 -6.25
CA GLU A 109 7.74 17.27 -5.97
C GLU A 109 6.47 16.41 -5.88
N TYR A 110 5.42 16.91 -5.22
CA TYR A 110 4.14 16.20 -5.12
C TYR A 110 3.49 16.01 -6.50
N ASP A 111 3.40 17.09 -7.31
CA ASP A 111 2.82 17.03 -8.65
C ASP A 111 3.65 16.11 -9.56
N HIS A 112 4.96 16.14 -9.44
CA HIS A 112 5.85 15.24 -10.17
C HIS A 112 5.59 13.76 -9.78
N ARG A 113 5.58 13.42 -8.47
CA ARG A 113 5.25 12.06 -8.01
C ARG A 113 3.87 11.60 -8.49
N LYS A 114 2.88 12.50 -8.46
CA LYS A 114 1.54 12.21 -8.98
C LYS A 114 1.56 11.92 -10.48
N ARG A 115 2.39 12.63 -11.23
CA ARG A 115 2.59 12.41 -12.66
C ARG A 115 3.22 11.06 -12.96
N LEU A 116 4.26 10.67 -12.20
CA LEU A 116 4.86 9.33 -12.30
C LEU A 116 3.87 8.21 -11.95
N GLN A 117 3.04 8.41 -10.92
CA GLN A 117 2.00 7.45 -10.56
C GLN A 117 0.94 7.31 -11.65
N ALA A 118 0.56 8.42 -12.31
CA ALA A 118 -0.34 8.39 -13.46
C ALA A 118 0.25 7.59 -14.63
N ALA A 119 1.56 7.68 -14.87
CA ALA A 119 2.23 6.85 -15.89
C ALA A 119 2.19 5.35 -15.53
N CYS A 120 2.39 4.99 -14.26
CA CYS A 120 2.23 3.61 -13.80
C CYS A 120 0.79 3.11 -13.96
N GLU A 121 -0.20 3.95 -13.67
CA GLU A 121 -1.62 3.61 -13.81
C GLU A 121 -2.00 3.39 -15.28
N ALA A 122 -1.55 4.28 -16.19
CA ALA A 122 -1.73 4.13 -17.63
C ALA A 122 -1.07 2.85 -18.16
N ALA A 123 0.14 2.54 -17.71
CA ALA A 123 0.81 1.28 -18.05
C ALA A 123 0.05 0.06 -17.56
N ALA A 124 -0.53 0.09 -16.34
CA ALA A 124 -1.33 -1.01 -15.82
C ALA A 124 -2.56 -1.25 -16.69
N THR A 125 -3.29 -0.20 -17.05
CA THR A 125 -4.44 -0.29 -17.96
C THR A 125 -4.04 -0.85 -19.33
N TYR A 126 -2.96 -0.35 -19.91
CA TYR A 126 -2.43 -0.86 -21.17
C TYR A 126 -2.07 -2.35 -21.10
N PHE A 127 -1.43 -2.80 -20.04
CA PHE A 127 -1.11 -4.22 -19.86
C PHE A 127 -2.37 -5.08 -19.66
N GLU A 128 -3.40 -4.56 -18.97
CA GLU A 128 -4.70 -5.23 -18.86
C GLU A 128 -5.34 -5.44 -20.24
N ASP A 129 -5.31 -4.42 -21.10
CA ASP A 129 -5.83 -4.49 -22.48
C ASP A 129 -5.01 -5.46 -23.33
N CYS A 130 -3.68 -5.44 -23.26
CA CYS A 130 -2.81 -6.39 -23.93
C CYS A 130 -3.05 -7.84 -23.47
N LEU A 131 -3.42 -8.06 -22.21
CA LEU A 131 -3.80 -9.40 -21.73
C LEU A 131 -5.07 -9.90 -22.42
N GLN A 132 -6.03 -9.03 -22.74
CA GLN A 132 -7.26 -9.40 -23.43
C GLN A 132 -7.06 -9.53 -24.96
N ALA A 133 -6.09 -8.86 -25.53
CA ALA A 133 -5.76 -8.91 -26.96
C ALA A 133 -5.17 -10.27 -27.39
N SER A 134 -4.99 -10.46 -28.70
CA SER A 134 -4.42 -11.70 -29.27
C SER A 134 -3.02 -12.01 -28.73
N GLU A 135 -2.21 -11.00 -28.53
CA GLU A 135 -0.83 -11.11 -28.01
C GLU A 135 -0.75 -11.63 -26.58
N GLY A 136 -1.81 -11.44 -25.76
CA GLY A 136 -1.92 -11.96 -24.41
C GLY A 136 -2.32 -13.45 -24.30
N ALA A 137 -2.53 -14.17 -25.40
CA ALA A 137 -3.04 -15.54 -25.39
C ALA A 137 -2.23 -16.50 -24.52
N ALA A 138 -0.89 -16.45 -24.62
CA ALA A 138 -0.01 -17.31 -23.81
C ALA A 138 -0.13 -17.00 -22.30
N ALA A 139 -0.31 -15.73 -21.94
CA ALA A 139 -0.52 -15.32 -20.55
C ALA A 139 -1.87 -15.83 -20.02
N ARG A 140 -2.93 -15.76 -20.83
CA ARG A 140 -4.25 -16.30 -20.44
C ARG A 140 -4.20 -17.81 -20.23
N ILE A 141 -3.61 -18.57 -21.16
CA ILE A 141 -3.42 -20.03 -21.02
C ILE A 141 -2.66 -20.35 -19.72
N TYR A 142 -1.60 -19.59 -19.43
CA TYR A 142 -0.86 -19.77 -18.18
C TYR A 142 -1.74 -19.52 -16.94
N LEU A 143 -2.52 -18.44 -16.92
CA LEU A 143 -3.40 -18.10 -15.80
C LEU A 143 -4.53 -19.13 -15.61
N GLU A 144 -5.13 -19.60 -16.71
CA GLU A 144 -6.13 -20.68 -16.68
C GLU A 144 -5.53 -21.99 -16.16
N GLY A 145 -4.32 -22.35 -16.60
CA GLY A 145 -3.58 -23.49 -16.07
C GLY A 145 -3.21 -23.39 -14.58
N ARG A 146 -3.27 -22.17 -14.02
CA ARG A 146 -3.11 -21.90 -12.58
C ARG A 146 -4.46 -21.82 -11.85
N GLY A 147 -5.57 -22.12 -12.51
CA GLY A 147 -6.91 -22.09 -11.93
C GLY A 147 -7.49 -20.70 -11.72
N LEU A 148 -6.91 -19.65 -12.34
CA LEU A 148 -7.39 -18.29 -12.19
C LEU A 148 -8.40 -17.94 -13.28
N SER A 149 -9.60 -17.53 -12.87
CA SER A 149 -10.67 -17.11 -13.78
C SER A 149 -10.41 -15.69 -14.35
N PRO A 150 -11.06 -15.32 -15.48
CA PRO A 150 -11.03 -13.95 -16.00
C PRO A 150 -11.51 -12.89 -14.99
N ALA A 151 -12.39 -13.24 -14.05
CA ALA A 151 -12.81 -12.37 -12.97
C ALA A 151 -11.66 -12.13 -11.97
N ALA A 152 -10.86 -13.15 -11.67
CA ALA A 152 -9.67 -13.02 -10.84
C ALA A 152 -8.61 -12.14 -11.53
N TRP A 153 -8.40 -12.27 -12.84
CA TRP A 153 -7.44 -11.43 -13.57
C TRP A 153 -7.78 -9.94 -13.41
N ARG A 154 -9.06 -9.58 -13.60
CA ARG A 154 -9.54 -8.20 -13.42
C ARG A 154 -9.41 -7.73 -11.96
N ARG A 155 -9.78 -8.58 -10.99
CA ARG A 155 -9.70 -8.24 -9.56
C ARG A 155 -8.27 -7.90 -9.13
N HIS A 156 -7.31 -8.65 -9.65
CA HIS A 156 -5.88 -8.45 -9.38
C HIS A 156 -5.19 -7.54 -10.40
N ARG A 157 -5.94 -7.00 -11.37
CA ARG A 157 -5.44 -6.11 -12.43
C ARG A 157 -4.25 -6.72 -13.19
N LEU A 158 -4.29 -8.04 -13.42
CA LEU A 158 -3.24 -8.74 -14.14
C LEU A 158 -3.21 -8.30 -15.60
N GLY A 159 -2.00 -8.12 -16.12
CA GLY A 159 -1.77 -7.64 -17.47
C GLY A 159 -0.74 -8.47 -18.22
N PHE A 160 -0.48 -8.11 -19.47
CA PHE A 160 0.58 -8.67 -20.28
C PHE A 160 1.40 -7.56 -20.93
N ALA A 161 2.70 -7.55 -20.69
CA ALA A 161 3.63 -6.66 -21.41
C ALA A 161 3.98 -7.31 -22.75
N PRO A 162 3.69 -6.65 -23.88
CA PRO A 162 4.00 -7.18 -25.20
C PRO A 162 5.48 -7.54 -25.35
N ASP A 163 5.79 -8.54 -26.18
CA ASP A 163 7.18 -8.91 -26.50
C ASP A 163 7.73 -7.99 -27.59
N ASP A 164 7.86 -6.74 -27.25
CA ASP A 164 8.36 -5.67 -28.11
C ASP A 164 9.28 -4.74 -27.32
N TRP A 165 10.17 -4.04 -28.05
CA TRP A 165 11.17 -3.19 -27.42
C TRP A 165 10.65 -1.83 -26.97
N ARG A 166 9.55 -1.32 -27.56
CA ARG A 166 9.11 0.07 -27.38
C ARG A 166 7.59 0.25 -27.31
N LYS A 167 6.82 -0.80 -27.45
CA LYS A 167 5.37 -0.73 -27.60
C LYS A 167 4.69 -0.08 -26.38
N THR A 168 5.15 -0.39 -25.17
CA THR A 168 4.69 0.25 -23.94
C THR A 168 5.11 1.71 -23.89
N THR A 169 6.37 1.99 -24.21
CA THR A 169 6.90 3.37 -24.24
C THR A 169 6.17 4.23 -25.26
N GLU A 170 5.91 3.71 -26.48
CA GLU A 170 5.17 4.43 -27.52
C GLU A 170 3.72 4.70 -27.10
N HIS A 171 3.06 3.72 -26.51
CA HIS A 171 1.72 3.88 -25.97
C HIS A 171 1.69 5.01 -24.91
N LEU A 172 2.57 4.98 -23.92
CA LEU A 172 2.62 5.99 -22.86
C LEU A 172 2.96 7.38 -23.41
N LYS A 173 3.80 7.47 -24.44
CA LYS A 173 4.06 8.75 -25.15
C LYS A 173 2.79 9.25 -25.84
N SER A 174 1.98 8.38 -26.43
CA SER A 174 0.71 8.78 -27.04
C SER A 174 -0.33 9.28 -26.01
N GLU A 175 -0.23 8.79 -24.76
CA GLU A 175 -1.01 9.28 -23.61
C GLU A 175 -0.45 10.60 -23.01
N GLY A 176 0.60 11.14 -23.61
CA GLY A 176 1.21 12.43 -23.24
C GLY A 176 2.23 12.37 -22.11
N PHE A 177 2.82 11.21 -21.85
CA PHE A 177 3.96 11.09 -20.93
C PHE A 177 5.27 11.33 -21.66
N THR A 178 6.18 12.05 -21.01
CA THR A 178 7.54 12.25 -21.53
C THR A 178 8.40 11.01 -21.31
N ILE A 179 9.44 10.85 -22.13
CA ILE A 179 10.38 9.74 -21.94
C ILE A 179 11.09 9.79 -20.58
N ALA A 180 11.34 10.97 -20.05
CA ALA A 180 11.92 11.15 -18.72
C ALA A 180 10.99 10.60 -17.63
N GLU A 181 9.69 10.92 -17.67
CA GLU A 181 8.69 10.38 -16.74
C GLU A 181 8.59 8.85 -16.84
N ILE A 182 8.63 8.30 -18.06
CA ILE A 182 8.55 6.85 -18.30
C ILE A 182 9.78 6.12 -17.73
N LEU A 183 10.98 6.69 -17.92
CA LEU A 183 12.22 6.17 -17.35
C LEU A 183 12.21 6.23 -15.82
N GLU A 184 11.85 7.38 -15.27
CA GLU A 184 11.83 7.61 -13.83
C GLU A 184 10.75 6.78 -13.10
N ALA A 185 9.64 6.49 -13.76
CA ALA A 185 8.62 5.55 -13.29
C ALA A 185 9.07 4.07 -13.38
N GLY A 186 10.25 3.78 -13.96
CA GLY A 186 10.79 2.43 -14.11
C GLY A 186 10.08 1.58 -15.18
N LEU A 187 9.37 2.21 -16.12
CA LEU A 187 8.63 1.56 -17.21
C LEU A 187 9.49 1.36 -18.46
N ALA A 188 10.55 2.16 -18.60
CA ALA A 188 11.59 1.99 -19.62
C ALA A 188 12.98 1.98 -18.98
N LYS A 189 13.98 1.60 -19.76
CA LYS A 189 15.40 1.61 -19.40
C LYS A 189 16.21 2.27 -20.48
N GLU A 190 17.26 2.96 -20.07
CA GLU A 190 18.26 3.47 -21.02
C GLU A 190 19.04 2.32 -21.65
N SER A 191 19.50 2.53 -22.88
CA SER A 191 20.33 1.56 -23.58
C SER A 191 21.80 1.76 -23.22
N ASP A 192 22.44 0.76 -22.65
CA ASP A 192 23.89 0.77 -22.34
C ASP A 192 24.78 1.03 -23.58
N LYS A 193 24.21 0.86 -24.77
CA LYS A 193 24.91 1.05 -26.05
C LYS A 193 24.65 2.42 -26.71
N GLY A 194 24.04 3.36 -25.98
CA GLY A 194 23.74 4.70 -26.51
C GLY A 194 22.61 4.76 -27.54
N GLY A 195 21.71 3.77 -27.53
CA GLY A 195 20.48 3.75 -28.33
C GLY A 195 19.30 4.42 -27.63
N GLU A 196 18.14 4.40 -28.29
CA GLU A 196 16.90 4.87 -27.67
C GLU A 196 16.50 3.97 -26.47
N PRO A 197 15.82 4.53 -25.46
CA PRO A 197 15.26 3.79 -24.35
C PRO A 197 14.34 2.66 -24.83
N TYR A 198 14.25 1.60 -24.03
CA TYR A 198 13.47 0.40 -24.34
C TYR A 198 12.60 0.00 -23.15
N ASP A 199 11.50 -0.72 -23.41
CA ASP A 199 10.55 -1.18 -22.41
C ASP A 199 11.22 -2.05 -21.34
N ALA A 200 10.98 -1.73 -20.08
CA ALA A 200 11.54 -2.47 -18.94
C ALA A 200 11.00 -3.90 -18.86
N PHE A 201 9.76 -4.10 -19.29
CA PHE A 201 9.07 -5.39 -19.27
C PHE A 201 8.68 -5.79 -20.69
N ARG A 202 9.02 -7.00 -21.09
CA ARG A 202 8.70 -7.55 -22.41
C ARG A 202 8.37 -9.02 -22.32
N GLY A 203 7.30 -9.47 -23.02
CA GLY A 203 6.87 -10.87 -23.05
C GLY A 203 6.53 -11.44 -21.66
N ARG A 204 5.96 -10.63 -20.77
CA ARG A 204 5.75 -10.99 -19.37
C ARG A 204 4.29 -10.83 -18.93
N LEU A 205 3.85 -11.77 -18.11
CA LEU A 205 2.66 -11.58 -17.29
C LEU A 205 2.96 -10.55 -16.20
N MET A 206 2.12 -9.52 -16.10
CA MET A 206 2.33 -8.35 -15.25
C MET A 206 1.47 -8.37 -13.99
N PHE A 207 2.10 -8.00 -12.88
CA PHE A 207 1.50 -7.88 -11.55
C PHE A 207 1.68 -6.44 -11.09
N PRO A 208 0.64 -5.59 -11.15
CA PRO A 208 0.72 -4.23 -10.64
C PRO A 208 0.92 -4.24 -9.11
N ILE A 209 1.77 -3.38 -8.64
CA ILE A 209 2.10 -3.22 -7.22
C ILE A 209 1.53 -1.90 -6.74
N PRO A 210 0.44 -1.92 -5.93
CA PRO A 210 -0.13 -0.70 -5.38
C PRO A 210 0.59 -0.23 -4.12
N ASP A 211 0.53 1.06 -3.85
CA ASP A 211 0.89 1.67 -2.57
C ASP A 211 -0.19 1.43 -1.49
N SER A 212 0.00 2.01 -0.31
CA SER A 212 -0.95 1.93 0.81
C SER A 212 -2.29 2.62 0.55
N ARG A 213 -2.40 3.46 -0.49
CA ARG A 213 -3.63 4.15 -0.93
C ARG A 213 -4.32 3.42 -2.08
N GLY A 214 -3.63 2.49 -2.75
CA GLY A 214 -4.12 1.68 -3.85
C GLY A 214 -3.70 2.17 -5.24
N GLY A 215 -2.96 3.26 -5.36
CA GLY A 215 -2.39 3.71 -6.63
C GLY A 215 -1.20 2.84 -7.04
N ILE A 216 -1.08 2.53 -8.32
CA ILE A 216 0.00 1.70 -8.82
C ILE A 216 1.32 2.48 -8.80
N ILE A 217 2.36 1.87 -8.25
CA ILE A 217 3.69 2.47 -8.07
C ILE A 217 4.82 1.67 -8.69
N ALA A 218 4.57 0.43 -9.07
CA ALA A 218 5.58 -0.48 -9.62
C ALA A 218 4.92 -1.72 -10.23
N PHE A 219 5.75 -2.61 -10.78
CA PHE A 219 5.30 -3.85 -11.38
C PHE A 219 6.24 -5.02 -11.04
N GLY A 220 5.65 -6.21 -10.92
CA GLY A 220 6.33 -7.47 -11.09
C GLY A 220 6.01 -8.05 -12.47
N GLY A 221 6.97 -8.70 -13.12
CA GLY A 221 6.78 -9.32 -14.41
C GLY A 221 7.27 -10.77 -14.41
N ARG A 222 6.40 -11.75 -14.72
CA ARG A 222 6.79 -13.15 -14.87
C ARG A 222 7.00 -13.49 -16.33
N GLY A 223 8.18 -14.02 -16.66
CA GLY A 223 8.45 -14.60 -17.98
C GLY A 223 7.61 -15.85 -18.23
N LEU A 224 7.04 -15.94 -19.41
CA LEU A 224 6.14 -17.06 -19.79
C LEU A 224 6.87 -18.17 -20.54
N THR A 225 8.05 -17.90 -21.10
CA THR A 225 8.86 -18.91 -21.78
C THR A 225 9.93 -19.49 -20.85
N PRO A 226 10.38 -20.75 -21.07
CA PRO A 226 11.45 -21.35 -20.28
C PRO A 226 12.77 -20.54 -20.31
N ASP A 227 13.03 -19.84 -21.42
CA ASP A 227 14.25 -19.07 -21.62
C ASP A 227 14.20 -17.65 -21.03
N ALA A 228 13.04 -17.22 -20.54
CA ALA A 228 12.89 -15.92 -19.93
C ALA A 228 13.72 -15.79 -18.65
N LYS A 229 14.78 -15.02 -18.71
CA LYS A 229 15.67 -14.74 -17.56
C LYS A 229 15.66 -13.26 -17.22
N PRO A 230 15.50 -12.90 -15.93
CA PRO A 230 15.09 -13.77 -14.83
C PRO A 230 13.62 -14.21 -14.99
N LYS A 231 13.24 -15.33 -14.34
CA LYS A 231 11.85 -15.83 -14.33
C LYS A 231 10.88 -14.78 -13.79
N TYR A 232 11.26 -14.10 -12.73
CA TYR A 232 10.55 -12.94 -12.19
C TYR A 232 11.46 -11.71 -12.25
N LEU A 233 10.92 -10.62 -12.77
CA LEU A 233 11.56 -9.31 -12.86
C LEU A 233 10.67 -8.30 -12.15
N ASN A 234 11.21 -7.55 -11.21
CA ASN A 234 10.51 -6.46 -10.55
C ASN A 234 11.04 -5.12 -11.05
N SER A 235 10.21 -4.06 -10.93
CA SER A 235 10.69 -2.69 -11.08
C SER A 235 11.92 -2.46 -10.20
N GLY A 236 12.87 -1.68 -10.70
CA GLY A 236 13.93 -1.12 -9.88
C GLY A 236 13.37 -0.11 -8.86
N ASP A 237 14.24 0.37 -7.97
CA ASP A 237 13.87 1.46 -7.08
C ASP A 237 13.63 2.74 -7.91
N THR A 238 12.57 3.46 -7.56
CA THR A 238 12.12 4.69 -8.21
C THR A 238 11.71 5.71 -7.14
N PRO A 239 11.44 6.96 -7.47
CA PRO A 239 10.87 7.91 -6.51
C PRO A 239 9.54 7.44 -5.88
N LEU A 240 8.82 6.54 -6.55
CA LEU A 240 7.56 5.97 -6.04
C LEU A 240 7.74 4.70 -5.24
N PHE A 241 8.77 3.90 -5.52
CA PHE A 241 8.85 2.50 -5.12
C PHE A 241 10.23 2.10 -4.62
N HIS A 242 10.26 1.51 -3.44
CA HIS A 242 11.43 0.83 -2.86
C HIS A 242 11.00 -0.59 -2.47
N LYS A 243 11.50 -1.59 -3.20
CA LYS A 243 11.10 -3.00 -3.02
C LYS A 243 11.27 -3.53 -1.60
N SER A 244 12.22 -2.98 -0.83
CA SER A 244 12.46 -3.36 0.56
C SER A 244 11.40 -2.87 1.54
N ARG A 245 10.54 -1.93 1.13
CA ARG A 245 9.55 -1.25 1.99
C ARG A 245 8.11 -1.54 1.62
N VAL A 246 7.88 -2.40 0.63
CA VAL A 246 6.54 -2.70 0.11
C VAL A 246 6.29 -4.20 0.15
N LEU A 247 5.08 -4.59 0.51
CA LEU A 247 4.56 -5.95 0.37
C LEU A 247 3.48 -5.97 -0.71
N TYR A 248 3.52 -6.96 -1.58
CA TYR A 248 2.47 -7.15 -2.57
C TYR A 248 1.13 -7.39 -1.88
N ARG A 249 0.07 -6.73 -2.34
CA ARG A 249 -1.30 -6.77 -1.81
C ARG A 249 -1.49 -6.23 -0.38
N TYR A 250 -0.52 -5.54 0.20
CA TYR A 250 -0.58 -5.09 1.60
C TYR A 250 -1.86 -4.33 1.96
N LYS A 251 -2.30 -3.37 1.11
CA LYS A 251 -3.55 -2.61 1.33
C LYS A 251 -4.76 -3.53 1.37
N ALA A 252 -4.96 -4.33 0.32
CA ALA A 252 -6.09 -5.24 0.22
C ALA A 252 -6.11 -6.30 1.33
N ALA A 253 -4.93 -6.78 1.73
CA ALA A 253 -4.80 -7.74 2.83
C ALA A 253 -5.17 -7.14 4.19
N ARG A 254 -4.79 -5.89 4.45
CA ARG A 254 -5.23 -5.17 5.66
C ARG A 254 -6.74 -4.93 5.70
N GLU A 255 -7.32 -4.57 4.55
CA GLU A 255 -8.78 -4.41 4.44
C GLU A 255 -9.52 -5.73 4.68
N ALA A 256 -8.95 -6.84 4.20
CA ALA A 256 -9.52 -8.18 4.40
C ALA A 256 -9.40 -8.69 5.86
N LEU A 257 -8.39 -8.27 6.62
CA LEU A 257 -8.31 -8.60 8.06
C LEU A 257 -9.46 -8.02 8.86
N GLY A 258 -10.06 -6.93 8.38
CA GLY A 258 -11.13 -6.23 9.10
C GLY A 258 -10.66 -5.61 10.42
N HIS A 259 -11.61 -5.06 11.16
CA HIS A 259 -11.35 -4.47 12.48
C HIS A 259 -11.66 -5.49 13.59
N GLY A 260 -10.78 -6.49 13.78
CA GLY A 260 -10.81 -7.38 14.96
C GLY A 260 -11.21 -8.82 14.66
N GLU A 261 -10.64 -9.76 15.40
CA GLU A 261 -10.82 -11.21 15.47
C GLU A 261 -10.15 -12.06 14.36
N GLY A 262 -9.49 -11.47 13.38
CA GLY A 262 -8.68 -12.21 12.42
C GLY A 262 -7.26 -12.47 12.94
N GLY A 263 -6.65 -13.59 12.55
CA GLY A 263 -5.21 -13.84 12.72
C GLY A 263 -4.36 -12.79 12.00
N GLY A 264 -3.02 -12.86 12.14
CA GLY A 264 -2.10 -11.99 11.43
C GLY A 264 -2.16 -12.17 9.90
N LEU A 265 -1.41 -11.33 9.18
CA LEU A 265 -1.25 -11.48 7.73
C LEU A 265 -0.60 -12.83 7.40
N ILE A 266 -1.03 -13.44 6.30
CA ILE A 266 -0.36 -14.62 5.73
C ILE A 266 0.72 -14.13 4.77
N VAL A 267 1.96 -14.50 5.02
CA VAL A 267 3.10 -14.15 4.18
C VAL A 267 3.50 -15.35 3.34
N CYS A 268 3.36 -15.28 2.03
CA CYS A 268 3.79 -16.31 1.08
C CYS A 268 4.99 -15.82 0.26
N GLU A 269 5.55 -16.69 -0.60
CA GLU A 269 6.81 -16.39 -1.29
C GLU A 269 6.66 -15.42 -2.46
N GLY A 270 5.55 -15.51 -3.21
CA GLY A 270 5.43 -14.76 -4.45
C GLY A 270 4.03 -14.30 -4.81
N TYR A 271 3.95 -13.60 -5.95
CA TYR A 271 2.71 -13.01 -6.47
C TYR A 271 1.59 -14.04 -6.65
N MET A 272 1.92 -15.16 -7.28
CA MET A 272 0.94 -16.20 -7.62
C MET A 272 0.37 -16.87 -6.37
N ASP A 273 1.20 -17.05 -5.35
CA ASP A 273 0.80 -17.68 -4.09
C ASP A 273 -0.16 -16.77 -3.32
N ALA A 274 0.16 -15.45 -3.25
CA ALA A 274 -0.72 -14.47 -2.64
C ALA A 274 -2.07 -14.35 -3.36
N ILE A 275 -2.06 -14.44 -4.69
CA ILE A 275 -3.28 -14.44 -5.50
C ILE A 275 -4.07 -15.74 -5.26
N ALA A 276 -3.44 -16.91 -5.31
CA ALA A 276 -4.07 -18.20 -5.11
C ALA A 276 -4.72 -18.32 -3.72
N LEU A 277 -4.01 -17.91 -2.68
CA LEU A 277 -4.57 -17.86 -1.32
C LEU A 277 -5.77 -16.91 -1.24
N THR A 278 -5.71 -15.78 -1.89
CA THR A 278 -6.84 -14.82 -1.92
C THR A 278 -8.06 -15.40 -2.61
N GLU A 279 -7.89 -16.07 -3.75
CA GLU A 279 -8.99 -16.70 -4.48
C GLU A 279 -9.55 -17.93 -3.72
N ALA A 280 -8.75 -18.52 -2.84
CA ALA A 280 -9.17 -19.56 -1.91
C ALA A 280 -9.87 -19.04 -0.65
N GLY A 281 -10.09 -17.71 -0.53
CA GLY A 281 -10.78 -17.09 0.61
C GLY A 281 -9.86 -16.50 1.69
N PHE A 282 -8.53 -16.60 1.55
CA PHE A 282 -7.55 -16.00 2.46
C PHE A 282 -7.15 -14.60 1.97
N GLY A 283 -8.09 -13.65 2.02
CA GLY A 283 -7.90 -12.30 1.49
C GLY A 283 -6.74 -11.52 2.10
N HIS A 284 -6.27 -11.91 3.29
CA HIS A 284 -5.18 -11.30 4.06
C HIS A 284 -3.78 -11.85 3.70
N ALA A 285 -3.62 -12.46 2.52
CA ALA A 285 -2.33 -12.93 2.01
C ALA A 285 -1.53 -11.80 1.35
N VAL A 286 -0.22 -11.75 1.65
CA VAL A 286 0.77 -10.81 1.12
C VAL A 286 2.03 -11.56 0.68
N ALA A 287 2.86 -10.94 -0.17
CA ALA A 287 4.15 -11.49 -0.55
C ALA A 287 5.24 -10.41 -0.55
N PRO A 288 6.50 -10.75 -0.20
CA PRO A 288 7.65 -9.89 -0.41
C PRO A 288 7.94 -9.76 -1.91
N LEU A 289 8.68 -8.71 -2.28
CA LEU A 289 9.03 -8.41 -3.67
C LEU A 289 10.46 -8.86 -4.03
N GLY A 290 10.94 -9.86 -3.34
CA GLY A 290 12.28 -10.43 -3.49
C GLY A 290 12.41 -11.72 -2.69
N THR A 291 13.65 -12.19 -2.49
CA THR A 291 13.93 -13.51 -1.91
C THR A 291 13.90 -13.58 -0.38
N ALA A 292 13.83 -12.47 0.34
CA ALA A 292 13.78 -12.45 1.80
C ALA A 292 12.99 -11.25 2.30
N LEU A 293 12.26 -11.43 3.40
CA LEU A 293 11.63 -10.35 4.14
C LEU A 293 12.69 -9.41 4.72
N THR A 294 12.48 -8.11 4.56
CA THR A 294 13.31 -7.06 5.16
C THR A 294 12.73 -6.63 6.50
N GLU A 295 13.53 -5.94 7.32
CA GLU A 295 13.06 -5.37 8.59
C GLU A 295 11.89 -4.39 8.38
N ASP A 296 11.96 -3.54 7.34
CA ASP A 296 10.86 -2.63 7.00
C ASP A 296 9.56 -3.39 6.66
N GLN A 297 9.67 -4.50 5.91
CA GLN A 297 8.52 -5.35 5.58
C GLN A 297 7.97 -6.08 6.82
N ILE A 298 8.84 -6.57 7.71
CA ILE A 298 8.44 -7.16 8.99
C ILE A 298 7.71 -6.12 9.85
N ALA A 299 8.21 -4.89 9.93
CA ALA A 299 7.53 -3.81 10.64
C ALA A 299 6.12 -3.51 10.07
N LEU A 300 5.93 -3.63 8.74
CA LEU A 300 4.61 -3.53 8.12
C LEU A 300 3.67 -4.66 8.58
N LEU A 301 4.17 -5.90 8.67
CA LEU A 301 3.38 -7.06 9.12
C LEU A 301 2.85 -6.84 10.54
N TRP A 302 3.72 -6.48 11.47
CA TRP A 302 3.35 -6.21 12.86
C TRP A 302 2.45 -4.99 13.05
N ARG A 303 2.50 -4.02 12.14
CA ARG A 303 1.60 -2.87 12.15
C ARG A 303 0.19 -3.24 11.68
N ALA A 304 0.06 -4.26 10.84
CA ALA A 304 -1.22 -4.65 10.26
C ALA A 304 -2.08 -5.50 11.20
N GLY A 305 -1.47 -6.25 12.12
CA GLY A 305 -2.20 -7.16 13.00
C GLY A 305 -1.30 -7.91 13.97
N PRO A 306 -1.84 -8.93 14.65
CA PRO A 306 -1.06 -9.79 15.52
C PRO A 306 -0.05 -10.62 14.73
N GLU A 307 0.56 -11.61 15.37
CA GLU A 307 1.59 -12.47 14.81
C GLU A 307 1.28 -12.94 13.37
N PRO A 308 2.18 -12.62 12.37
CA PRO A 308 1.99 -13.05 10.99
C PRO A 308 2.25 -14.55 10.84
N VAL A 309 1.54 -15.18 9.89
CA VAL A 309 1.72 -16.58 9.52
C VAL A 309 2.63 -16.68 8.31
N LEU A 310 3.76 -17.38 8.40
CA LEU A 310 4.64 -17.66 7.28
C LEU A 310 4.15 -18.91 6.52
N CYS A 311 3.79 -18.76 5.26
CA CYS A 311 3.32 -19.82 4.37
C CYS A 311 4.27 -19.90 3.16
N PHE A 312 5.44 -20.53 3.36
CA PHE A 312 6.49 -20.67 2.38
C PHE A 312 6.53 -22.10 1.84
N ASP A 313 7.21 -22.30 0.70
CA ASP A 313 7.36 -23.61 0.09
C ASP A 313 8.05 -24.59 1.06
N GLY A 314 7.62 -25.84 1.06
CA GLY A 314 8.16 -26.89 1.95
C GLY A 314 9.53 -27.41 1.52
N ASP A 315 10.20 -26.75 0.60
CA ASP A 315 11.54 -27.07 0.14
C ASP A 315 12.62 -26.45 1.05
N ARG A 316 13.89 -26.81 0.79
CA ARG A 316 15.03 -26.30 1.54
C ARG A 316 15.18 -24.78 1.47
N ALA A 317 14.80 -24.16 0.35
CA ALA A 317 14.92 -22.71 0.14
C ALA A 317 13.85 -21.95 0.93
N GLY A 318 12.59 -22.41 0.88
CA GLY A 318 11.49 -21.84 1.63
C GLY A 318 11.66 -21.98 3.14
N LEU A 319 12.07 -23.15 3.63
CA LEU A 319 12.41 -23.35 5.04
C LEU A 319 13.53 -22.40 5.50
N SER A 320 14.59 -22.27 4.71
CA SER A 320 15.68 -21.34 5.03
C SER A 320 15.22 -19.87 5.00
N ALA A 321 14.28 -19.52 4.13
CA ALA A 321 13.70 -18.18 4.11
C ALA A 321 12.83 -17.91 5.34
N ALA A 322 12.04 -18.90 5.78
CA ALA A 322 11.22 -18.81 6.99
C ALA A 322 12.08 -18.59 8.24
N PHE A 323 13.14 -19.38 8.43
CA PHE A 323 14.05 -19.21 9.57
C PHE A 323 14.72 -17.84 9.57
N ARG A 324 15.19 -17.35 8.40
CA ARG A 324 15.76 -15.99 8.32
C ARG A 324 14.73 -14.88 8.64
N ALA A 325 13.45 -15.11 8.37
CA ALA A 325 12.40 -14.16 8.73
C ALA A 325 12.10 -14.15 10.22
N ILE A 326 12.18 -15.32 10.87
CA ILE A 326 11.97 -15.47 12.32
C ILE A 326 13.13 -14.85 13.12
N ASP A 327 14.36 -14.94 12.61
CA ASP A 327 15.55 -14.41 13.28
C ASP A 327 15.67 -12.88 13.19
N ARG A 328 14.83 -12.21 12.40
CA ARG A 328 14.83 -10.75 12.21
C ARG A 328 13.73 -10.07 13.01
#